data_d7aba1b44de9961b8688aa6161425186
#
_entry.id   d7aba1b44de9961b8688aa6161425186
#
_cell.length_a   1.000
_cell.length_b   1.000
_cell.length_c   1.000
_cell.angle_alpha   90.00
_cell.angle_beta   90.00
_cell.angle_gamma   90.00
#
_symmetry.space_group_name_H-M   'P 1'
#
loop_
_entity.id
_entity.type
_entity.pdbx_description
1 polymer ?
#
loop_
_entity_poly.entity_id
_entity_poly.type
_entity_poly.pdbx_seq_one_letter_code
_entity_poly.pdbx_strand_id
1 'polypeptide(L)'
;VYGTGVAEIQAIHDAGRIAITDIDVQGVDEYKNLSQTVVAIFLLPPNYDEWRRRLQTRYASVEEFEAEWPKRFASAIKELTHALEVPYYHFIINDNLDETVRIAGDIARKPDAYNRKDDEARLVARDLLEELQGLAQPRRG
;
A
#
# COMPACT_ATOMS: atom_id res chain seq x y z
N VAL A 1 -3.87 16.48 10.42
CA VAL A 1 -2.47 16.07 10.46
C VAL A 1 -2.42 14.58 10.66
N TYR A 2 -1.97 13.93 9.67
CA TYR A 2 -1.75 12.50 9.76
C TYR A 2 -0.40 12.25 10.39
N GLY A 3 -0.41 11.46 11.40
CA GLY A 3 0.79 10.80 11.79
C GLY A 3 1.53 11.37 12.96
N THR A 4 2.51 10.61 13.24
CA THR A 4 3.47 10.78 14.32
C THR A 4 4.43 11.89 13.91
N GLY A 5 4.64 12.87 14.77
CA GLY A 5 5.60 13.93 14.51
C GLY A 5 7.03 13.42 14.40
N VAL A 6 7.88 14.15 13.69
CA VAL A 6 9.29 13.77 13.49
C VAL A 6 10.02 13.55 14.82
N ALA A 7 9.76 14.40 15.80
CA ALA A 7 10.37 14.27 17.13
C ALA A 7 9.99 12.97 17.84
N GLU A 8 8.74 12.53 17.70
CA GLU A 8 8.27 11.27 18.27
C GLU A 8 8.93 10.07 17.59
N ILE A 9 9.05 10.11 16.26
CA ILE A 9 9.74 9.07 15.48
C ILE A 9 11.20 8.98 15.90
N GLN A 10 11.87 10.11 16.06
CA GLN A 10 13.26 10.16 16.49
C GLN A 10 13.44 9.56 17.89
N ALA A 11 12.53 9.87 18.80
CA ALA A 11 12.57 9.33 20.16
C ALA A 11 12.40 7.81 20.15
N ILE A 12 11.52 7.26 19.31
CA ILE A 12 11.34 5.82 19.16
C ILE A 12 12.59 5.17 18.60
N HIS A 13 13.20 5.78 17.60
CA HIS A 13 14.45 5.31 17.00
C HIS A 13 15.60 5.32 18.01
N ASP A 14 15.73 6.40 18.78
CA ASP A 14 16.76 6.54 19.82
C ASP A 14 16.60 5.50 20.93
N ALA A 15 15.36 5.03 21.17
CA ALA A 15 15.08 3.96 22.11
C ALA A 15 15.34 2.55 21.53
N GLY A 16 15.84 2.44 20.30
CA GLY A 16 16.11 1.17 19.64
C GLY A 16 14.87 0.45 19.14
N ARG A 17 13.78 1.18 18.96
CA ARG A 17 12.49 0.65 18.48
C ARG A 17 12.25 1.07 17.04
N ILE A 18 11.32 0.37 16.39
CA ILE A 18 10.86 0.68 15.04
C ILE A 18 9.49 1.33 15.12
N ALA A 19 9.35 2.53 14.56
CA ALA A 19 8.06 3.20 14.45
C ALA A 19 7.32 2.68 13.21
N ILE A 20 6.06 2.29 13.39
CA ILE A 20 5.19 1.83 12.30
C ILE A 20 4.01 2.79 12.23
N THR A 21 3.73 3.29 11.03
CA THR A 21 2.57 4.16 10.80
C THR A 21 1.87 3.79 9.49
N ASP A 22 0.57 4.03 9.46
CA ASP A 22 -0.28 3.82 8.30
C ASP A 22 -0.58 5.20 7.70
N ILE A 23 -0.09 5.42 6.48
CA ILE A 23 -0.23 6.70 5.80
C ILE A 23 -0.46 6.48 4.30
N ASP A 24 -0.96 7.52 3.62
CA ASP A 24 -1.13 7.50 2.17
C ASP A 24 0.21 7.66 1.44
N VAL A 25 0.20 7.48 0.12
CA VAL A 25 1.42 7.55 -0.70
C VAL A 25 2.07 8.93 -0.67
N GLN A 26 1.29 9.99 -0.53
CA GLN A 26 1.82 11.35 -0.42
C GLN A 26 2.59 11.52 0.89
N GLY A 27 2.04 11.02 1.99
CA GLY A 27 2.70 11.03 3.30
C GLY A 27 3.99 10.22 3.29
N VAL A 28 4.02 9.08 2.59
CA VAL A 28 5.24 8.27 2.43
C VAL A 28 6.33 9.09 1.73
N ASP A 29 6.00 9.79 0.66
CA ASP A 29 6.97 10.63 -0.05
C ASP A 29 7.57 11.68 0.87
N GLU A 30 6.75 12.33 1.69
CA GLU A 30 7.21 13.33 2.66
C GLU A 30 8.18 12.73 3.67
N TYR A 31 7.88 11.56 4.22
CA TYR A 31 8.77 10.86 5.15
C TYR A 31 10.09 10.44 4.47
N LYS A 32 10.03 9.96 3.24
CA LYS A 32 11.22 9.60 2.47
C LYS A 32 12.14 10.78 2.23
N ASN A 33 11.57 11.96 2.00
CA ASN A 33 12.34 13.20 1.83
C ASN A 33 13.02 13.63 3.13
N LEU A 34 12.42 13.31 4.29
CA LEU A 34 12.96 13.64 5.59
C LEU A 34 14.04 12.66 6.06
N SER A 35 13.93 11.39 5.68
CA SER A 35 14.85 10.36 6.12
C SER A 35 14.94 9.20 5.15
N GLN A 36 16.16 8.79 4.81
CA GLN A 36 16.40 7.63 3.96
C GLN A 36 16.23 6.30 4.71
N THR A 37 16.12 6.34 6.03
CA THR A 37 15.92 5.13 6.83
C THR A 37 14.46 4.65 6.85
N VAL A 38 13.54 5.43 6.28
CA VAL A 38 12.14 5.05 6.15
C VAL A 38 12.00 3.88 5.18
N VAL A 39 11.30 2.84 5.62
CA VAL A 39 10.95 1.68 4.78
C VAL A 39 9.48 1.80 4.42
N ALA A 40 9.20 1.88 3.13
CA ALA A 40 7.85 2.02 2.61
C ALA A 40 7.33 0.67 2.13
N ILE A 41 6.15 0.29 2.62
CA ILE A 41 5.50 -0.98 2.24
C ILE A 41 4.12 -0.65 1.68
N PHE A 42 3.83 -1.18 0.50
CA PHE A 42 2.52 -1.09 -0.13
C PHE A 42 1.84 -2.46 -0.04
N LEU A 43 0.72 -2.51 0.66
CA LEU A 43 -0.06 -3.74 0.82
C LEU A 43 -1.03 -3.89 -0.35
N LEU A 44 -0.97 -5.04 -1.00
CA LEU A 44 -1.82 -5.38 -2.14
C LEU A 44 -2.87 -6.41 -1.75
N PRO A 45 -4.10 -6.31 -2.25
CA PRO A 45 -5.02 -7.45 -2.20
C PRO A 45 -4.53 -8.54 -3.16
N PRO A 46 -4.94 -9.79 -2.96
CA PRO A 46 -4.54 -10.86 -3.88
C PRO A 46 -5.10 -10.69 -5.29
N ASN A 47 -6.27 -10.07 -5.43
CA ASN A 47 -6.89 -9.78 -6.72
C ASN A 47 -7.95 -8.69 -6.59
N TYR A 48 -8.50 -8.26 -7.73
CA TYR A 48 -9.52 -7.22 -7.81
C TYR A 48 -10.79 -7.57 -7.03
N ASP A 49 -11.31 -8.78 -7.20
CA ASP A 49 -12.56 -9.19 -6.55
C ASP A 49 -12.44 -9.18 -5.03
N GLU A 50 -11.30 -9.65 -4.51
CA GLU A 50 -11.03 -9.65 -3.08
C GLU A 50 -10.87 -8.23 -2.53
N TRP A 51 -10.22 -7.34 -3.26
CA TRP A 51 -10.12 -5.94 -2.89
C TRP A 51 -11.50 -5.29 -2.77
N ARG A 52 -12.34 -5.49 -3.79
CA ARG A 52 -13.69 -4.95 -3.80
C ARG A 52 -14.52 -5.50 -2.63
N ARG A 53 -14.43 -6.81 -2.40
CA ARG A 53 -15.14 -7.47 -1.29
C ARG A 53 -14.71 -6.89 0.07
N ARG A 54 -13.42 -6.77 0.30
CA ARG A 54 -12.88 -6.23 1.55
C ARG A 54 -13.33 -4.78 1.77
N LEU A 55 -13.29 -3.99 0.72
CA LEU A 55 -13.71 -2.60 0.80
C LEU A 55 -15.21 -2.50 1.11
N GLN A 56 -16.02 -3.34 0.48
CA GLN A 56 -17.46 -3.37 0.70
C GLN A 56 -17.83 -3.64 2.17
N THR A 57 -17.07 -4.49 2.85
CA THR A 57 -17.33 -4.82 4.27
C THR A 57 -17.10 -3.64 5.22
N ARG A 58 -16.41 -2.60 4.77
CA ARG A 58 -16.14 -1.40 5.59
C ARG A 58 -17.28 -0.40 5.61
N TYR A 59 -18.27 -0.58 4.75
CA TYR A 59 -19.42 0.32 4.65
C TYR A 59 -20.64 -0.29 5.30
N ALA A 60 -21.48 0.57 5.89
CA ALA A 60 -22.69 0.14 6.60
C ALA A 60 -23.77 -0.39 5.65
N SER A 61 -23.79 0.06 4.39
CA SER A 61 -24.77 -0.34 3.39
C SER A 61 -24.15 -0.45 2.01
N VAL A 62 -24.85 -1.16 1.11
CA VAL A 62 -24.48 -1.26 -0.30
C VAL A 62 -24.52 0.12 -0.97
N GLU A 63 -25.52 0.93 -0.61
CA GLU A 63 -25.68 2.28 -1.16
C GLU A 63 -24.50 3.18 -0.83
N GLU A 64 -24.02 3.14 0.42
CA GLU A 64 -22.81 3.89 0.82
C GLU A 64 -21.59 3.42 0.04
N PHE A 65 -21.42 2.12 -0.09
CA PHE A 65 -20.33 1.54 -0.86
C PHE A 65 -20.34 2.00 -2.32
N GLU A 66 -21.50 1.88 -2.98
CA GLU A 66 -21.65 2.27 -4.39
C GLU A 66 -21.40 3.77 -4.59
N ALA A 67 -21.77 4.60 -3.63
CA ALA A 67 -21.51 6.04 -3.69
C ALA A 67 -20.02 6.38 -3.59
N GLU A 68 -19.26 5.63 -2.79
CA GLU A 68 -17.83 5.86 -2.58
C GLU A 68 -16.94 5.12 -3.59
N TRP A 69 -17.47 4.10 -4.24
CA TRP A 69 -16.69 3.23 -5.13
C TRP A 69 -15.91 3.98 -6.23
N PRO A 70 -16.54 4.94 -6.98
CA PRO A 70 -15.80 5.65 -8.01
C PRO A 70 -14.56 6.39 -7.48
N LYS A 71 -14.66 6.97 -6.30
CA LYS A 71 -13.53 7.67 -5.66
C LYS A 71 -12.44 6.69 -5.25
N ARG A 72 -12.83 5.56 -4.65
CA ARG A 72 -11.89 4.52 -4.21
C ARG A 72 -11.18 3.89 -5.40
N PHE A 73 -11.91 3.67 -6.48
CA PHE A 73 -11.38 3.11 -7.71
C PHE A 73 -10.34 4.05 -8.35
N ALA A 74 -10.68 5.33 -8.48
CA ALA A 74 -9.79 6.34 -9.04
C ALA A 74 -8.53 6.52 -8.17
N SER A 75 -8.69 6.54 -6.85
CA SER A 75 -7.58 6.65 -5.91
C SER A 75 -6.65 5.45 -6.01
N ALA A 76 -7.19 4.25 -6.15
CA ALA A 76 -6.41 3.02 -6.27
C ALA A 76 -5.51 3.05 -7.52
N ILE A 77 -6.04 3.49 -8.66
CA ILE A 77 -5.26 3.63 -9.89
C ILE A 77 -4.11 4.61 -9.68
N LYS A 78 -4.41 5.76 -9.09
CA LYS A 78 -3.42 6.81 -8.84
C LYS A 78 -2.33 6.33 -7.88
N GLU A 79 -2.70 5.68 -6.80
CA GLU A 79 -1.77 5.18 -5.78
C GLU A 79 -0.88 4.06 -6.31
N LEU A 80 -1.45 3.09 -7.04
CA LEU A 80 -0.70 2.01 -7.66
C LEU A 80 0.28 2.54 -8.71
N THR A 81 -0.16 3.47 -9.55
CA THR A 81 0.69 4.10 -10.55
C THR A 81 1.90 4.75 -9.88
N HIS A 82 1.66 5.55 -8.86
CA HIS A 82 2.72 6.24 -8.14
C HIS A 82 3.68 5.24 -7.46
N ALA A 83 3.15 4.26 -6.76
CA ALA A 83 3.96 3.27 -6.05
C ALA A 83 4.85 2.45 -7.01
N LEU A 84 4.36 2.18 -8.22
CA LEU A 84 5.14 1.46 -9.24
C LEU A 84 6.20 2.34 -9.93
N GLU A 85 5.99 3.66 -9.97
CA GLU A 85 6.93 4.60 -10.57
C GLU A 85 8.12 4.92 -9.68
N VAL A 86 7.92 4.98 -8.37
CA VAL A 86 9.00 5.30 -7.44
C VAL A 86 9.75 4.03 -7.02
N PRO A 87 11.07 4.13 -6.75
CA PRO A 87 11.89 2.93 -6.54
C PRO A 87 11.91 2.40 -5.10
N TYR A 88 11.24 3.03 -4.16
CA TYR A 88 11.45 2.73 -2.74
C TYR A 88 10.33 1.91 -2.07
N TYR A 89 9.29 1.53 -2.79
CA TYR A 89 8.23 0.70 -2.21
C TYR A 89 8.58 -0.78 -2.25
N HIS A 90 8.36 -1.44 -1.13
CA HIS A 90 8.25 -2.89 -1.06
C HIS A 90 6.77 -3.25 -1.21
N PHE A 91 6.45 -4.26 -2.00
CA PHE A 91 5.08 -4.72 -2.20
C PHE A 91 4.88 -6.03 -1.46
N ILE A 92 3.76 -6.14 -0.74
CA ILE A 92 3.35 -7.37 -0.07
C ILE A 92 1.93 -7.70 -0.49
N ILE A 93 1.70 -8.94 -0.90
CA ILE A 93 0.35 -9.44 -1.16
C ILE A 93 -0.26 -9.82 0.18
N ASN A 94 -1.28 -9.09 0.60
CA ASN A 94 -1.97 -9.32 1.86
C ASN A 94 -3.09 -10.34 1.67
N ASP A 95 -2.72 -11.61 1.62
CA ASP A 95 -3.65 -12.73 1.52
C ASP A 95 -3.87 -13.39 2.89
N ASN A 96 -2.79 -13.72 3.57
CA ASN A 96 -2.81 -14.27 4.93
C ASN A 96 -2.20 -13.24 5.89
N LEU A 97 -2.97 -12.83 6.90
CA LEU A 97 -2.56 -11.76 7.82
C LEU A 97 -1.28 -12.12 8.58
N ASP A 98 -1.17 -13.34 9.09
CA ASP A 98 0.01 -13.76 9.87
C ASP A 98 1.27 -13.73 9.01
N GLU A 99 1.18 -14.21 7.78
CA GLU A 99 2.29 -14.16 6.83
C GLU A 99 2.64 -12.73 6.46
N THR A 100 1.65 -11.89 6.22
CA THR A 100 1.85 -10.46 5.90
C THR A 100 2.61 -9.76 7.03
N VAL A 101 2.19 -9.97 8.27
CA VAL A 101 2.85 -9.39 9.45
C VAL A 101 4.29 -9.86 9.55
N ARG A 102 4.54 -11.14 9.32
CA ARG A 102 5.89 -11.71 9.36
C ARG A 102 6.79 -11.09 8.28
N ILE A 103 6.30 -11.02 7.04
CA ILE A 103 7.06 -10.44 5.92
C ILE A 103 7.33 -8.96 6.17
N ALA A 104 6.33 -8.21 6.60
CA ALA A 104 6.49 -6.79 6.90
C ALA A 104 7.55 -6.55 7.99
N GLY A 105 7.54 -7.38 9.04
CA GLY A 105 8.55 -7.33 10.09
C GLY A 105 9.95 -7.63 9.58
N ASP A 106 10.08 -8.62 8.72
CA ASP A 106 11.37 -9.00 8.13
C ASP A 106 11.90 -7.91 7.19
N ILE A 107 11.04 -7.31 6.37
CA ILE A 107 11.39 -6.18 5.50
C ILE A 107 11.86 -5.00 6.34
N ALA A 108 11.18 -4.70 7.43
CA ALA A 108 11.54 -3.59 8.31
C ALA A 108 12.93 -3.78 8.93
N ARG A 109 13.30 -5.02 9.23
CA ARG A 109 14.61 -5.35 9.83
C ARG A 109 15.72 -5.46 8.78
N LYS A 110 15.44 -6.07 7.63
CA LYS A 110 16.41 -6.32 6.57
C LYS A 110 15.75 -6.13 5.19
N PRO A 111 15.58 -4.88 4.74
CA PRO A 111 14.87 -4.61 3.48
C PRO A 111 15.40 -5.38 2.27
N ASP A 112 16.72 -5.55 2.20
CA ASP A 112 17.38 -6.17 1.04
C ASP A 112 17.19 -7.69 0.97
N ALA A 113 16.75 -8.32 2.07
CA ALA A 113 16.61 -9.79 2.10
C ALA A 113 15.38 -10.32 1.35
N TYR A 114 14.46 -9.44 0.95
CA TYR A 114 13.17 -9.84 0.37
C TYR A 114 12.95 -9.40 -1.07
N ASN A 115 14.00 -9.02 -1.78
CA ASN A 115 13.90 -8.53 -3.16
C ASN A 115 13.13 -9.47 -4.09
N ARG A 116 13.28 -10.77 -3.93
CA ARG A 116 12.64 -11.76 -4.82
C ARG A 116 11.13 -11.82 -4.63
N LYS A 117 10.66 -11.81 -3.38
CA LYS A 117 9.21 -11.79 -3.09
C LYS A 117 8.59 -10.45 -3.46
N ASP A 118 9.35 -9.38 -3.27
CA ASP A 118 8.96 -8.04 -3.67
C ASP A 118 8.74 -7.98 -5.19
N ASP A 119 9.59 -8.63 -5.97
CA ASP A 119 9.45 -8.70 -7.43
C ASP A 119 8.16 -9.41 -7.84
N GLU A 120 7.82 -10.53 -7.20
CA GLU A 120 6.55 -11.24 -7.46
C GLU A 120 5.34 -10.36 -7.11
N ALA A 121 5.37 -9.71 -5.95
CA ALA A 121 4.31 -8.82 -5.53
C ALA A 121 4.19 -7.61 -6.47
N ARG A 122 5.31 -7.09 -6.95
CA ARG A 122 5.33 -5.99 -7.91
C ARG A 122 4.67 -6.37 -9.24
N LEU A 123 4.85 -7.60 -9.69
CA LEU A 123 4.14 -8.10 -10.88
C LEU A 123 2.63 -8.16 -10.66
N VAL A 124 2.21 -8.61 -9.48
CA VAL A 124 0.78 -8.59 -9.11
C VAL A 124 0.24 -7.17 -9.10
N ALA A 125 1.01 -6.20 -8.59
CA ALA A 125 0.62 -4.80 -8.59
C ALA A 125 0.41 -4.26 -10.00
N ARG A 126 1.30 -4.59 -10.93
CA ARG A 126 1.17 -4.20 -12.35
C ARG A 126 -0.05 -4.82 -13.01
N ASP A 127 -0.28 -6.11 -12.78
CA ASP A 127 -1.44 -6.81 -13.32
C ASP A 127 -2.74 -6.20 -12.79
N LEU A 128 -2.78 -5.91 -11.50
CA LEU A 128 -3.94 -5.26 -10.88
C LEU A 128 -4.17 -3.87 -11.47
N LEU A 129 -3.11 -3.08 -11.65
CA LEU A 129 -3.23 -1.75 -12.26
C LEU A 129 -3.77 -1.83 -13.69
N GLU A 130 -3.27 -2.75 -14.49
CA GLU A 130 -3.75 -2.95 -15.86
C GLU A 130 -5.23 -3.35 -15.89
N GLU A 131 -5.64 -4.22 -14.98
CA GLU A 131 -7.05 -4.62 -14.84
C GLU A 131 -7.93 -3.42 -14.48
N LEU A 132 -7.52 -2.62 -13.49
CA LEU A 132 -8.25 -1.41 -13.10
C LEU A 132 -8.34 -0.41 -14.24
N GLN A 133 -7.25 -0.17 -14.96
CA GLN A 133 -7.24 0.73 -16.10
C GLN A 133 -8.15 0.25 -17.22
N GLY A 134 -8.17 -1.05 -17.47
CA GLY A 134 -9.07 -1.65 -18.45
C GLY A 134 -10.54 -1.47 -18.08
N LEU A 135 -10.88 -1.62 -16.81
CA LEU A 135 -12.24 -1.42 -16.31
C LEU A 135 -12.67 0.06 -16.32
N ALA A 136 -11.71 0.97 -16.19
CA ALA A 136 -11.97 2.41 -16.20
C ALA A 136 -12.23 2.96 -17.58
N GLN A 137 -11.80 2.26 -18.64
CA GLN A 137 -12.02 2.73 -20.01
C GLN A 137 -13.49 2.60 -20.41
N PRO A 138 -14.08 3.65 -21.03
CA PRO A 138 -15.44 3.54 -21.52
C PRO A 138 -15.53 2.44 -22.57
N ARG A 139 -16.53 1.57 -22.42
CA ARG A 139 -16.81 0.55 -23.43
C ARG A 139 -17.18 1.24 -24.72
N ARG A 140 -16.37 1.04 -25.74
CA ARG A 140 -16.75 1.40 -27.09
C ARG A 140 -17.80 0.38 -27.55
N GLY A 141 -19.03 0.83 -27.50
CA GLY A 141 -20.16 0.03 -27.95
C GLY A 141 -20.11 -0.21 -29.45
#